data_58a5b6ae88dc55728413d33fe9d83116
#
_entry.id   58a5b6ae88dc55728413d33fe9d83116
#
_cell.length_a   1.000
_cell.length_b   1.000
_cell.length_c   1.000
_cell.angle_alpha   90.00
_cell.angle_beta   90.00
_cell.angle_gamma   90.00
#
_symmetry.space_group_name_H-M   'P 1'
#
loop_
_entity.id
_entity.type
_entity.pdbx_description
1 polymer ?
#
loop_
_entity_poly.entity_id
_entity_poly.type
_entity_poly.pdbx_seq_one_letter_code
_entity_poly.pdbx_strand_id
1 'polypeptide(L)'
;DRATLTGIIFVLISGCPWEYLPKETGCGSGMTCWRRLRDWQAAGVWKKLHLALLEAFHQAGEIDWSRAVVDSSSIRALKGGSNGTNPTDRARTGSKHHVLTEAQGIPLVVTLTGANAHDITQLLPLVDAIPPLRGERGRPCFRPARVQGDRAYHSAPHEAELRKRNIQPVLAHRGTAHGSGLGTTRWVVERTISWLHQYRRLRVRYERR
;
A
#
# COMPACT_ATOMS: atom_id res chain seq x y z
N ASP A 1 23.84 -8.69 -5.75
CA ASP A 1 22.55 -8.12 -5.31
C ASP A 1 21.48 -8.19 -6.41
N ARG A 2 21.79 -7.85 -7.69
CA ARG A 2 20.79 -7.87 -8.78
C ARG A 2 20.18 -9.26 -8.99
N ALA A 3 20.99 -10.31 -9.08
CA ALA A 3 20.51 -11.69 -9.20
C ALA A 3 19.60 -12.08 -8.02
N THR A 4 20.01 -11.72 -6.80
CA THR A 4 19.20 -11.98 -5.59
C THR A 4 17.85 -11.25 -5.63
N LEU A 5 17.82 -9.99 -6.10
CA LEU A 5 16.58 -9.24 -6.29
C LEU A 5 15.65 -9.95 -7.29
N THR A 6 16.22 -10.44 -8.42
CA THR A 6 15.44 -11.22 -9.40
C THR A 6 14.83 -12.47 -8.75
N GLY A 7 15.58 -13.20 -7.92
CA GLY A 7 15.05 -14.34 -7.18
C GLY A 7 13.95 -13.97 -6.18
N ILE A 8 14.09 -12.85 -5.48
CA ILE A 8 13.05 -12.32 -4.59
C ILE A 8 11.76 -12.03 -5.38
N ILE A 9 11.88 -11.32 -6.50
CA ILE A 9 10.73 -10.98 -7.35
C ILE A 9 10.08 -12.26 -7.92
N PHE A 10 10.88 -13.24 -8.36
CA PHE A 10 10.37 -14.52 -8.82
C PHE A 10 9.52 -15.22 -7.77
N VAL A 11 10.00 -15.28 -6.52
CA VAL A 11 9.24 -15.88 -5.41
C VAL A 11 7.99 -15.08 -5.08
N LEU A 12 8.04 -13.76 -5.13
CA LEU A 12 6.86 -12.90 -4.91
C LEU A 12 5.77 -13.19 -5.96
N ILE A 13 6.14 -13.28 -7.23
CA ILE A 13 5.20 -13.53 -8.35
C ILE A 13 4.68 -14.95 -8.31
N SER A 14 5.56 -15.95 -8.27
CA SER A 14 5.19 -17.37 -8.35
C SER A 14 4.48 -17.88 -7.11
N GLY A 15 4.82 -17.32 -5.94
CA GLY A 15 4.35 -17.78 -4.64
C GLY A 15 4.99 -19.08 -4.17
N CYS A 16 6.01 -19.60 -4.89
CA CYS A 16 6.66 -20.83 -4.51
C CYS A 16 7.36 -20.71 -3.14
N PRO A 17 7.55 -21.81 -2.38
CA PRO A 17 8.43 -21.82 -1.23
C PRO A 17 9.84 -21.39 -1.61
N TRP A 18 10.55 -20.72 -0.71
CA TRP A 18 11.92 -20.24 -0.97
C TRP A 18 12.87 -21.35 -1.38
N GLU A 19 12.72 -22.53 -0.79
CA GLU A 19 13.53 -23.74 -1.07
C GLU A 19 13.35 -24.27 -2.50
N TYR A 20 12.24 -23.92 -3.16
CA TYR A 20 11.94 -24.33 -4.54
C TYR A 20 12.29 -23.27 -5.59
N LEU A 21 13.04 -22.23 -5.21
CA LEU A 21 13.57 -21.30 -6.20
C LEU A 21 14.50 -22.06 -7.15
N PRO A 22 14.21 -22.10 -8.48
CA PRO A 22 15.00 -22.87 -9.42
C PRO A 22 16.46 -22.37 -9.48
N LYS A 23 17.43 -23.28 -9.41
CA LYS A 23 18.87 -22.94 -9.46
C LYS A 23 19.26 -22.39 -10.80
N GLU A 24 18.57 -22.79 -11.86
CA GLU A 24 18.77 -22.40 -13.26
C GLU A 24 18.55 -20.91 -13.49
N THR A 25 17.80 -20.24 -12.59
CA THR A 25 17.60 -18.78 -12.65
C THR A 25 18.87 -17.97 -12.39
N GLY A 26 19.94 -18.61 -11.91
CA GLY A 26 21.19 -17.90 -11.54
C GLY A 26 21.07 -16.96 -10.34
N CYS A 27 19.95 -17.03 -9.60
CA CYS A 27 19.65 -16.11 -8.49
C CYS A 27 20.32 -16.51 -7.16
N GLY A 28 21.04 -17.62 -7.14
CA GLY A 28 21.54 -18.25 -5.92
C GLY A 28 20.47 -19.10 -5.24
N SER A 29 20.72 -19.51 -4.00
CA SER A 29 19.74 -20.31 -3.26
C SER A 29 18.58 -19.45 -2.77
N GLY A 30 17.37 -20.03 -2.69
CA GLY A 30 16.20 -19.34 -2.16
C GLY A 30 16.40 -18.85 -0.72
N MET A 31 17.18 -19.57 0.09
CA MET A 31 17.54 -19.12 1.44
C MET A 31 18.45 -17.90 1.43
N THR A 32 19.32 -17.78 0.45
CA THR A 32 20.14 -16.56 0.24
C THR A 32 19.23 -15.38 -0.11
N CYS A 33 18.28 -15.57 -1.02
CA CYS A 33 17.30 -14.56 -1.40
C CYS A 33 16.44 -14.13 -0.19
N TRP A 34 15.97 -15.10 0.61
CA TRP A 34 15.19 -14.83 1.82
C TRP A 34 15.98 -14.03 2.87
N ARG A 35 17.24 -14.41 3.13
CA ARG A 35 18.10 -13.66 4.07
C ARG A 35 18.32 -12.23 3.59
N ARG A 36 18.59 -12.02 2.31
CA ARG A 36 18.74 -10.68 1.73
C ARG A 36 17.45 -9.86 1.82
N LEU A 37 16.29 -10.44 1.52
CA LEU A 37 15.00 -9.75 1.71
C LEU A 37 14.84 -9.25 3.14
N ARG A 38 15.11 -10.12 4.13
CA ARG A 38 15.06 -9.79 5.56
C ARG A 38 16.07 -8.68 5.93
N ASP A 39 17.31 -8.82 5.50
CA ASP A 39 18.39 -7.90 5.84
C ASP A 39 18.17 -6.53 5.20
N TRP A 40 17.70 -6.49 3.94
CA TRP A 40 17.32 -5.26 3.25
C TRP A 40 16.10 -4.59 3.87
N GLN A 41 15.14 -5.38 4.36
CA GLN A 41 14.01 -4.83 5.12
C GLN A 41 14.51 -4.17 6.41
N ALA A 42 15.37 -4.84 7.18
CA ALA A 42 15.93 -4.31 8.42
C ALA A 42 16.77 -3.05 8.20
N ALA A 43 17.50 -2.98 7.09
CA ALA A 43 18.31 -1.81 6.68
C ALA A 43 17.48 -0.69 6.02
N GLY A 44 16.16 -0.84 5.87
CA GLY A 44 15.27 0.15 5.26
C GLY A 44 15.50 0.37 3.76
N VAL A 45 16.12 -0.58 3.06
CA VAL A 45 16.41 -0.48 1.62
C VAL A 45 15.14 -0.30 0.81
N TRP A 46 14.07 -1.04 1.12
CA TRP A 46 12.80 -0.94 0.40
C TRP A 46 12.16 0.43 0.54
N LYS A 47 12.22 1.02 1.75
CA LYS A 47 11.73 2.38 1.99
C LYS A 47 12.52 3.42 1.21
N LYS A 48 13.86 3.28 1.16
CA LYS A 48 14.73 4.17 0.37
C LYS A 48 14.47 4.02 -1.13
N LEU A 49 14.28 2.78 -1.62
CA LEU A 49 13.95 2.53 -3.02
C LEU A 49 12.60 3.14 -3.40
N HIS A 50 11.58 2.94 -2.57
CA HIS A 50 10.25 3.52 -2.81
C HIS A 50 10.33 5.06 -2.85
N LEU A 51 11.03 5.68 -1.88
CA LEU A 51 11.23 7.13 -1.89
C LEU A 51 11.95 7.61 -3.15
N ALA A 52 13.03 6.94 -3.56
CA ALA A 52 13.76 7.32 -4.77
C ALA A 52 12.90 7.22 -6.04
N LEU A 53 12.04 6.20 -6.14
CA LEU A 53 11.10 6.06 -7.24
C LEU A 53 10.05 7.19 -7.23
N LEU A 54 9.47 7.50 -6.06
CA LEU A 54 8.52 8.59 -5.92
C LEU A 54 9.16 9.94 -6.27
N GLU A 55 10.40 10.21 -5.84
CA GLU A 55 11.13 11.43 -6.19
C GLU A 55 11.36 11.51 -7.70
N ALA A 56 11.75 10.40 -8.36
CA ALA A 56 11.91 10.36 -9.81
C ALA A 56 10.60 10.65 -10.55
N PHE A 57 9.48 10.06 -10.14
CA PHE A 57 8.17 10.34 -10.70
C PHE A 57 7.74 11.80 -10.44
N HIS A 58 8.03 12.33 -9.26
CA HIS A 58 7.70 13.71 -8.93
C HIS A 58 8.50 14.71 -9.78
N GLN A 59 9.79 14.46 -9.99
CA GLN A 59 10.65 15.28 -10.86
C GLN A 59 10.21 15.23 -12.31
N ALA A 60 9.73 14.07 -12.77
CA ALA A 60 9.16 13.89 -14.12
C ALA A 60 7.75 14.53 -14.28
N GLY A 61 7.16 15.08 -13.21
CA GLY A 61 5.80 15.62 -13.26
C GLY A 61 4.68 14.58 -13.31
N GLU A 62 4.99 13.32 -13.04
CA GLU A 62 4.06 12.19 -13.13
C GLU A 62 3.20 12.00 -11.86
N ILE A 63 3.47 12.73 -10.77
CA ILE A 63 2.65 12.67 -9.54
C ILE A 63 1.62 13.78 -9.56
N ASP A 64 0.36 13.42 -9.65
CA ASP A 64 -0.77 14.34 -9.59
C ASP A 64 -1.25 14.54 -8.14
N TRP A 65 -0.89 15.69 -7.56
CA TRP A 65 -1.26 16.08 -6.20
C TRP A 65 -2.68 16.63 -6.05
N SER A 66 -3.46 16.69 -7.14
CA SER A 66 -4.84 17.20 -7.08
C SER A 66 -5.72 16.39 -6.14
N ARG A 67 -5.42 15.10 -5.97
CA ARG A 67 -6.09 14.21 -5.01
C ARG A 67 -5.20 13.02 -4.65
N ALA A 68 -5.48 12.43 -3.48
CA ALA A 68 -5.07 11.07 -3.15
C ALA A 68 -6.30 10.20 -2.91
N VAL A 69 -6.19 8.92 -3.17
CA VAL A 69 -7.28 7.94 -3.03
C VAL A 69 -6.84 6.85 -2.06
N VAL A 70 -7.67 6.61 -1.04
CA VAL A 70 -7.41 5.60 -0.02
C VAL A 70 -8.38 4.42 -0.18
N ASP A 71 -7.84 3.22 -0.05
CA ASP A 71 -8.64 1.99 0.02
C ASP A 71 -7.88 0.90 0.80
N SER A 72 -8.57 -0.17 1.11
CA SER A 72 -7.98 -1.31 1.81
C SER A 72 -8.40 -2.64 1.19
N SER A 73 -7.57 -3.64 1.38
CA SER A 73 -7.88 -5.00 0.96
C SER A 73 -7.44 -6.01 2.00
N SER A 74 -8.37 -6.87 2.41
CA SER A 74 -8.10 -7.97 3.32
C SER A 74 -7.48 -9.15 2.57
N ILE A 75 -6.44 -9.73 3.14
CA ILE A 75 -5.75 -10.91 2.62
C ILE A 75 -5.68 -12.00 3.68
N ARG A 76 -5.62 -13.24 3.25
CA ARG A 76 -5.38 -14.36 4.18
C ARG A 76 -3.97 -14.29 4.73
N ALA A 77 -3.83 -14.46 6.05
CA ALA A 77 -2.54 -14.56 6.71
C ALA A 77 -2.50 -15.87 7.51
N LEU A 78 -1.69 -16.80 7.04
CA LEU A 78 -1.62 -18.13 7.64
C LEU A 78 -0.83 -18.13 8.94
N LYS A 79 0.09 -17.18 9.12
CA LYS A 79 1.00 -17.07 10.27
C LYS A 79 1.42 -15.62 10.53
N GLY A 80 1.95 -15.36 11.72
CA GLY A 80 2.71 -14.17 12.04
C GLY A 80 1.93 -13.01 12.67
N GLY A 81 2.63 -11.90 12.93
CA GLY A 81 2.08 -10.65 13.49
C GLY A 81 1.21 -9.88 12.50
N SER A 82 0.61 -8.78 12.97
CA SER A 82 -0.37 -7.98 12.20
C SER A 82 -1.52 -8.82 11.64
N ASN A 83 -1.99 -9.79 12.42
CA ASN A 83 -3.11 -10.65 12.11
C ASN A 83 -4.31 -10.28 12.97
N GLY A 84 -5.50 -10.49 12.41
CA GLY A 84 -6.77 -10.39 13.12
C GLY A 84 -7.82 -11.25 12.45
N THR A 85 -8.92 -11.48 13.16
CA THR A 85 -10.07 -12.18 12.58
C THR A 85 -10.65 -11.34 11.43
N ASN A 86 -10.74 -11.94 10.25
CA ASN A 86 -11.31 -11.24 9.10
C ASN A 86 -12.84 -11.33 9.14
N PRO A 87 -13.56 -10.23 9.36
CA PRO A 87 -15.02 -10.25 9.48
C PRO A 87 -15.71 -10.62 8.16
N THR A 88 -15.03 -10.46 7.02
CA THR A 88 -15.59 -10.76 5.70
C THR A 88 -15.22 -12.17 5.20
N ASP A 89 -14.31 -12.89 5.87
CA ASP A 89 -13.90 -14.26 5.52
C ASP A 89 -14.11 -15.22 6.69
N ARG A 90 -15.34 -15.31 7.21
CA ARG A 90 -15.76 -16.25 8.26
C ARG A 90 -14.83 -16.26 9.47
N ALA A 91 -14.38 -15.09 9.91
CA ALA A 91 -13.45 -14.91 11.02
C ALA A 91 -12.09 -15.63 10.87
N ARG A 92 -11.69 -16.04 9.66
CA ARG A 92 -10.36 -16.58 9.40
C ARG A 92 -9.30 -15.52 9.66
N THR A 93 -8.13 -15.96 10.08
CA THR A 93 -6.99 -15.09 10.32
C THR A 93 -6.55 -14.40 9.03
N GLY A 94 -6.46 -13.09 9.07
CA GLY A 94 -6.07 -12.26 7.94
C GLY A 94 -5.30 -11.02 8.33
N SER A 95 -4.71 -10.40 7.34
CA SER A 95 -4.12 -9.06 7.41
C SER A 95 -4.84 -8.15 6.41
N LYS A 96 -4.67 -6.85 6.57
CA LYS A 96 -5.26 -5.86 5.70
C LYS A 96 -4.17 -4.93 5.17
N HIS A 97 -4.06 -4.82 3.86
CA HIS A 97 -3.29 -3.78 3.21
C HIS A 97 -4.13 -2.51 3.13
N HIS A 98 -3.58 -1.41 3.60
CA HIS A 98 -4.16 -0.08 3.41
C HIS A 98 -3.25 0.66 2.44
N VAL A 99 -3.83 1.17 1.36
CA VAL A 99 -3.10 1.81 0.27
C VAL A 99 -3.60 3.22 0.07
N LEU A 100 -2.69 4.17 0.03
CA LEU A 100 -2.95 5.54 -0.38
C LEU A 100 -2.21 5.78 -1.68
N THR A 101 -2.94 6.09 -2.75
CA THR A 101 -2.36 6.44 -4.06
C THR A 101 -2.53 7.93 -4.36
N GLU A 102 -1.73 8.48 -5.26
CA GLU A 102 -2.05 9.75 -5.90
C GLU A 102 -3.16 9.57 -6.96
N ALA A 103 -3.51 10.63 -7.69
CA ALA A 103 -4.69 10.66 -8.55
C ALA A 103 -4.68 9.67 -9.73
N GLN A 104 -3.52 9.18 -10.16
CA GLN A 104 -3.35 8.24 -11.26
C GLN A 104 -3.12 6.79 -10.80
N GLY A 105 -2.93 6.58 -9.49
CA GLY A 105 -2.79 5.26 -8.88
C GLY A 105 -1.36 4.88 -8.48
N ILE A 106 -0.39 5.79 -8.53
CA ILE A 106 0.95 5.54 -7.98
C ILE A 106 0.85 5.46 -6.45
N PRO A 107 1.28 4.34 -5.82
CA PRO A 107 1.16 4.17 -4.38
C PRO A 107 2.13 5.10 -3.63
N LEU A 108 1.58 6.06 -2.89
CA LEU A 108 2.35 6.97 -2.03
C LEU A 108 2.73 6.31 -0.70
N VAL A 109 1.78 5.59 -0.11
CA VAL A 109 1.95 4.93 1.19
C VAL A 109 1.19 3.61 1.21
N VAL A 110 1.81 2.60 1.82
CA VAL A 110 1.16 1.32 2.11
C VAL A 110 1.42 0.96 3.57
N THR A 111 0.37 0.55 4.29
CA THR A 111 0.48 0.02 5.66
C THR A 111 -0.21 -1.33 5.78
N LEU A 112 0.18 -2.09 6.81
CA LEU A 112 -0.36 -3.41 7.09
C LEU A 112 -0.93 -3.45 8.51
N THR A 113 -2.15 -3.95 8.64
CA THR A 113 -2.79 -4.19 9.95
C THR A 113 -3.38 -5.60 10.02
N GLY A 114 -3.91 -5.97 11.17
CA GLY A 114 -4.81 -7.11 11.26
C GLY A 114 -6.10 -6.86 10.48
N ALA A 115 -6.71 -7.91 9.93
CA ALA A 115 -7.93 -7.80 9.13
C ALA A 115 -9.14 -7.26 9.91
N ASN A 116 -9.10 -7.32 11.24
CA ASN A 116 -10.11 -6.76 12.15
C ASN A 116 -9.98 -5.24 12.37
N ALA A 117 -8.89 -4.61 11.91
CA ALA A 117 -8.72 -3.17 12.06
C ALA A 117 -9.74 -2.40 11.21
N HIS A 118 -10.37 -1.38 11.79
CA HIS A 118 -11.26 -0.51 11.05
C HIS A 118 -10.48 0.40 10.11
N ASP A 119 -10.92 0.53 8.86
CA ASP A 119 -10.20 1.27 7.81
C ASP A 119 -9.97 2.74 8.17
N ILE A 120 -10.95 3.37 8.83
CA ILE A 120 -10.86 4.76 9.28
C ILE A 120 -9.65 5.02 10.20
N THR A 121 -9.23 4.03 10.99
CA THR A 121 -8.07 4.18 11.89
C THR A 121 -6.75 4.40 11.15
N GLN A 122 -6.70 4.04 9.87
CA GLN A 122 -5.51 4.18 9.04
C GLN A 122 -5.53 5.42 8.14
N LEU A 123 -6.63 6.16 8.08
CA LEU A 123 -6.76 7.34 7.22
C LEU A 123 -5.69 8.41 7.53
N LEU A 124 -5.65 8.88 8.76
CA LEU A 124 -4.69 9.90 9.17
C LEU A 124 -3.25 9.38 9.20
N PRO A 125 -2.95 8.18 9.74
CA PRO A 125 -1.62 7.59 9.65
C PRO A 125 -1.07 7.48 8.21
N LEU A 126 -1.91 7.10 7.24
CA LEU A 126 -1.50 7.05 5.83
C LEU A 126 -1.16 8.44 5.29
N VAL A 127 -2.02 9.42 5.55
CA VAL A 127 -1.79 10.81 5.11
C VAL A 127 -0.54 11.40 5.74
N ASP A 128 -0.34 11.19 7.03
CA ASP A 128 0.82 11.71 7.77
C ASP A 128 2.14 10.99 7.40
N ALA A 129 2.04 9.79 6.81
CA ALA A 129 3.19 9.01 6.34
C ALA A 129 3.60 9.33 4.89
N ILE A 130 2.91 10.23 4.18
CA ILE A 130 3.32 10.66 2.83
C ILE A 130 4.73 11.27 2.93
N PRO A 131 5.71 10.72 2.21
CA PRO A 131 7.06 11.25 2.28
C PRO A 131 7.15 12.61 1.61
N PRO A 132 7.96 13.54 2.13
CA PRO A 132 8.21 14.82 1.48
C PRO A 132 9.05 14.59 0.21
N LEU A 133 8.43 14.74 -0.96
CA LEU A 133 9.08 14.57 -2.25
C LEU A 133 9.73 15.86 -2.71
N ARG A 134 11.00 15.80 -3.05
CA ARG A 134 11.75 16.95 -3.55
C ARG A 134 11.64 17.03 -5.07
N GLY A 135 11.17 18.18 -5.56
CA GLY A 135 11.27 18.54 -6.97
C GLY A 135 12.65 19.17 -7.28
N GLU A 136 12.87 19.54 -8.53
CA GLU A 136 14.11 20.24 -8.94
C GLU A 136 14.25 21.60 -8.21
N ARG A 137 13.14 22.27 -7.95
CA ARG A 137 13.09 23.57 -7.26
C ARG A 137 11.88 23.62 -6.33
N GLY A 138 11.98 24.41 -5.26
CA GLY A 138 10.87 24.70 -4.36
C GLY A 138 10.87 23.87 -3.08
N ARG A 139 9.76 23.99 -2.32
CA ARG A 139 9.58 23.21 -1.08
C ARG A 139 9.16 21.78 -1.41
N PRO A 140 9.58 20.79 -0.61
CA PRO A 140 9.11 19.42 -0.78
C PRO A 140 7.58 19.33 -0.76
N CYS A 141 7.01 18.57 -1.70
CA CYS A 141 5.59 18.30 -1.76
C CYS A 141 5.28 16.98 -1.04
N PHE A 142 4.27 16.99 -0.16
CA PHE A 142 3.84 15.83 0.61
C PHE A 142 2.34 15.87 0.93
N ARG A 143 1.61 16.75 0.25
CA ARG A 143 0.21 17.01 0.62
C ARG A 143 -0.66 17.07 -0.63
N PRO A 144 -1.60 16.11 -0.78
CA PRO A 144 -2.61 16.19 -1.82
C PRO A 144 -3.62 17.28 -1.50
N ALA A 145 -4.21 17.88 -2.52
CA ALA A 145 -5.26 18.87 -2.33
C ALA A 145 -6.54 18.22 -1.74
N ARG A 146 -6.80 16.97 -2.08
CA ARG A 146 -7.99 16.22 -1.63
C ARG A 146 -7.61 14.81 -1.23
N VAL A 147 -8.37 14.22 -0.28
CA VAL A 147 -8.32 12.78 0.03
C VAL A 147 -9.69 12.17 -0.20
N GLN A 148 -9.73 11.17 -1.06
CA GLN A 148 -10.93 10.46 -1.45
C GLN A 148 -10.94 9.05 -0.86
N GLY A 149 -12.05 8.63 -0.28
CA GLY A 149 -12.25 7.30 0.29
C GLY A 149 -13.70 6.86 0.23
N ASP A 150 -13.94 5.59 0.50
CA ASP A 150 -15.28 5.03 0.57
C ASP A 150 -15.97 5.32 1.92
N ARG A 151 -17.15 4.71 2.12
CA ARG A 151 -17.95 4.88 3.34
C ARG A 151 -17.29 4.35 4.61
N ALA A 152 -16.29 3.46 4.49
CA ALA A 152 -15.56 2.94 5.63
C ALA A 152 -14.63 4.01 6.25
N TYR A 153 -14.26 5.02 5.46
CA TYR A 153 -13.45 6.15 5.88
C TYR A 153 -14.25 7.38 6.33
N HIS A 154 -15.60 7.33 6.29
CA HIS A 154 -16.43 8.46 6.71
C HIS A 154 -16.45 8.62 8.23
N SER A 155 -15.94 9.78 8.69
CA SER A 155 -15.92 10.17 10.11
C SER A 155 -15.73 11.68 10.23
N ALA A 156 -16.70 12.37 10.83
CA ALA A 156 -16.63 13.83 11.00
C ALA A 156 -15.35 14.32 11.73
N PRO A 157 -14.88 13.65 12.82
CA PRO A 157 -13.60 14.01 13.44
C PRO A 157 -12.41 13.89 12.48
N HIS A 158 -12.33 12.81 11.68
CA HIS A 158 -11.23 12.61 10.73
C HIS A 158 -11.28 13.61 9.58
N GLU A 159 -12.47 13.98 9.11
CA GLU A 159 -12.63 15.04 8.13
C GLU A 159 -12.16 16.41 8.66
N ALA A 160 -12.48 16.73 9.92
CA ALA A 160 -11.99 17.95 10.56
C ALA A 160 -10.45 17.96 10.64
N GLU A 161 -9.84 16.81 10.97
CA GLU A 161 -8.38 16.65 11.02
C GLU A 161 -7.72 16.78 9.64
N LEU A 162 -8.37 16.27 8.57
CA LEU A 162 -7.90 16.50 7.19
C LEU A 162 -7.96 17.98 6.81
N ARG A 163 -9.06 18.69 7.16
CA ARG A 163 -9.19 20.14 6.90
C ARG A 163 -8.12 20.96 7.65
N LYS A 164 -7.77 20.59 8.88
CA LYS A 164 -6.66 21.22 9.63
C LYS A 164 -5.32 21.05 8.90
N ARG A 165 -5.14 19.96 8.15
CA ARG A 165 -3.95 19.70 7.32
C ARG A 165 -4.02 20.40 5.96
N ASN A 166 -5.03 21.26 5.72
CA ASN A 166 -5.37 21.87 4.43
C ASN A 166 -5.61 20.82 3.32
N ILE A 167 -6.25 19.71 3.67
CA ILE A 167 -6.66 18.66 2.74
C ILE A 167 -8.19 18.62 2.72
N GLN A 168 -8.77 18.72 1.53
CA GLN A 168 -10.23 18.61 1.36
C GLN A 168 -10.65 17.13 1.46
N PRO A 169 -11.47 16.71 2.45
CA PRO A 169 -12.03 15.37 2.48
C PRO A 169 -13.11 15.21 1.40
N VAL A 170 -13.06 14.12 0.66
CA VAL A 170 -14.04 13.69 -0.35
C VAL A 170 -14.44 12.25 -0.02
N LEU A 171 -15.04 12.07 1.15
CA LEU A 171 -15.40 10.76 1.68
C LEU A 171 -16.88 10.47 1.42
N ALA A 172 -17.19 9.24 1.00
CA ALA A 172 -18.56 8.84 0.77
C ALA A 172 -19.32 8.77 2.10
N HIS A 173 -20.43 9.53 2.24
CA HIS A 173 -21.22 9.54 3.47
C HIS A 173 -22.03 8.25 3.65
N ARG A 174 -22.14 7.78 4.89
CA ARG A 174 -23.05 6.68 5.23
C ARG A 174 -24.50 7.17 5.11
N GLY A 175 -25.37 6.32 4.60
CA GLY A 175 -26.80 6.66 4.46
C GLY A 175 -27.17 7.48 3.22
N THR A 176 -26.21 7.89 2.39
CA THR A 176 -26.50 8.50 1.08
C THR A 176 -26.81 7.46 0.01
N ALA A 177 -27.68 7.81 -0.95
CA ALA A 177 -28.02 6.94 -2.08
C ALA A 177 -26.77 6.50 -2.86
N HIS A 178 -26.84 5.34 -3.52
CA HIS A 178 -25.82 4.93 -4.47
C HIS A 178 -25.77 5.91 -5.64
N GLY A 179 -24.54 6.29 -6.07
CA GLY A 179 -24.37 7.17 -7.23
C GLY A 179 -23.66 8.49 -6.94
N SER A 180 -22.89 8.58 -5.84
CA SER A 180 -22.07 9.77 -5.53
C SER A 180 -21.05 10.16 -6.60
N GLY A 181 -20.93 9.41 -7.70
CA GLY A 181 -19.94 9.62 -8.76
C GLY A 181 -18.50 9.28 -8.35
N LEU A 182 -18.26 8.96 -7.07
CA LEU A 182 -16.91 8.69 -6.58
C LEU A 182 -16.28 7.43 -7.19
N GLY A 183 -17.09 6.45 -7.61
CA GLY A 183 -16.61 5.24 -8.29
C GLY A 183 -15.83 5.53 -9.57
N THR A 184 -16.23 6.55 -10.32
CA THR A 184 -15.57 6.95 -11.57
C THR A 184 -14.14 7.44 -11.39
N THR A 185 -13.76 7.80 -10.18
CA THR A 185 -12.44 8.35 -9.84
C THR A 185 -11.68 7.48 -8.82
N ARG A 186 -12.38 6.61 -8.08
CA ARG A 186 -11.77 5.71 -7.08
C ARG A 186 -11.12 4.46 -7.68
N TRP A 187 -11.55 4.03 -8.86
CA TRP A 187 -11.05 2.82 -9.50
C TRP A 187 -9.51 2.74 -9.58
N VAL A 188 -8.81 3.87 -9.52
CA VAL A 188 -7.34 3.91 -9.60
C VAL A 188 -6.67 3.17 -8.46
N VAL A 189 -7.16 3.32 -7.21
CA VAL A 189 -6.61 2.60 -6.06
C VAL A 189 -7.00 1.12 -6.10
N GLU A 190 -8.20 0.80 -6.57
CA GLU A 190 -8.67 -0.58 -6.76
C GLU A 190 -7.79 -1.30 -7.79
N ARG A 191 -7.45 -0.63 -8.90
CA ARG A 191 -6.50 -1.11 -9.90
C ARG A 191 -5.12 -1.36 -9.27
N THR A 192 -4.61 -0.45 -8.47
CA THR A 192 -3.32 -0.60 -7.80
C THR A 192 -3.32 -1.79 -6.85
N ILE A 193 -4.38 -1.97 -6.06
CA ILE A 193 -4.56 -3.15 -5.20
C ILE A 193 -4.63 -4.43 -6.05
N SER A 194 -5.34 -4.39 -7.18
CA SER A 194 -5.40 -5.52 -8.11
C SER A 194 -4.02 -5.90 -8.65
N TRP A 195 -3.18 -4.93 -9.00
CA TRP A 195 -1.81 -5.20 -9.42
C TRP A 195 -0.95 -5.79 -8.29
N LEU A 196 -1.08 -5.31 -7.05
CA LEU A 196 -0.41 -5.92 -5.90
C LEU A 196 -0.83 -7.39 -5.73
N HIS A 197 -2.09 -7.72 -5.97
CA HIS A 197 -2.61 -9.08 -5.84
C HIS A 197 -2.21 -10.03 -6.99
N GLN A 198 -1.60 -9.54 -8.07
CA GLN A 198 -0.96 -10.39 -9.08
C GLN A 198 0.29 -11.09 -8.51
N TYR A 199 0.91 -10.49 -7.50
CA TYR A 199 1.98 -11.12 -6.74
C TYR A 199 1.39 -12.08 -5.70
N ARG A 200 1.54 -13.38 -5.93
CA ARG A 200 0.91 -14.41 -5.06
C ARG A 200 1.26 -14.27 -3.58
N ARG A 201 2.50 -13.85 -3.27
CA ARG A 201 2.94 -13.61 -1.89
C ARG A 201 2.27 -12.39 -1.24
N LEU A 202 1.78 -11.43 -2.03
CA LEU A 202 1.01 -10.29 -1.54
C LEU A 202 -0.49 -10.59 -1.44
N ARG A 203 -0.97 -11.64 -2.13
CA ARG A 203 -2.37 -12.10 -2.05
C ARG A 203 -2.63 -13.03 -0.87
N VAL A 204 -1.62 -13.83 -0.48
CA VAL A 204 -1.65 -14.70 0.70
C VAL A 204 -0.36 -14.50 1.47
N ARG A 205 -0.47 -14.06 2.71
CA ARG A 205 0.68 -13.80 3.55
C ARG A 205 1.13 -15.08 4.24
N TYR A 206 2.34 -15.50 3.95
CA TYR A 206 3.00 -16.65 4.57
C TYR A 206 4.04 -16.23 5.63
N GLU A 207 4.47 -15.01 5.61
CA GLU A 207 5.51 -14.45 6.46
C GLU A 207 5.01 -14.33 7.92
N ARG A 208 5.92 -14.61 8.86
CA ARG A 208 5.62 -14.57 10.31
C ARG A 208 5.85 -13.17 10.93
N ARG A 209 6.55 -12.30 10.23
CA ARG A 209 6.93 -10.96 10.69
C ARG A 209 6.58 -9.90 9.67
#